data_73261de77fdf950f0260797bb51134e2
#
_entry.id   73261de77fdf950f0260797bb51134e2
#
_cell.length_a   1.000
_cell.length_b   1.000
_cell.length_c   1.000
_cell.angle_alpha   90.00
_cell.angle_beta   90.00
_cell.angle_gamma   90.00
#
_symmetry.space_group_name_H-M   'P 1'
#
loop_
_entity.id
_entity.type
_entity.pdbx_description
1 polymer ?
#
loop_
_entity_poly.entity_id
_entity_poly.type
_entity_poly.pdbx_seq_one_letter_code
_entity_poly.pdbx_strand_id
1 'polypeptide(L)'
;MMNRARAIKWVRSLGMTLLLLAAAVNVHAAAEEARPRFDVVVIDSAITPPVAEYIIASVAASSKAGSEGLIIQMDTPGGLDLAMRDIIKSLLNAPLPVIVYVAPKGARAASAGAFITVAAHIAAMAPGTNIGAAHPVAIGAGKMDETMLEKVESDAVAYARSIAKERGRNADWMEKAVRKSASIPAEEALSLRVIDAVAGDLNELLEKIDGREVHLPSGKRKLRARGAEIQMQSMGIRERILITISNPNIAYLLFIIGLAGLYFEFAHPGVVLPGIVGGISLILAFFAFQTLPINYAGILLILFAVILFIAEIKVMSHGVLTIGGVVSFALGSIMLFESPDPAIRVSWSVLIPAVLVTSLFFAGVIALAVKAQLRKP
;
A
#
# COMPACT_ATOMS: atom_id res chain seq x y z
N MET A 1 -15.57 52.15 -64.94
CA MET A 1 -15.24 52.87 -63.70
C MET A 1 -16.10 52.33 -62.55
N MET A 2 -15.56 51.47 -61.75
CA MET A 2 -16.29 50.85 -60.61
C MET A 2 -16.31 51.88 -59.44
N ASN A 3 -17.51 52.26 -59.05
CA ASN A 3 -17.78 53.36 -58.08
C ASN A 3 -17.15 53.04 -56.70
N ARG A 4 -16.17 53.85 -56.23
CA ARG A 4 -15.43 53.71 -54.99
C ARG A 4 -16.33 53.43 -53.77
N ALA A 5 -17.57 53.91 -53.77
CA ALA A 5 -18.54 53.67 -52.73
C ALA A 5 -19.04 52.22 -52.64
N ARG A 6 -19.09 51.46 -53.77
CA ARG A 6 -19.45 50.05 -53.80
C ARG A 6 -18.32 49.18 -53.28
N ALA A 7 -17.05 49.50 -53.63
CA ALA A 7 -15.88 48.73 -53.13
C ALA A 7 -15.74 48.81 -51.58
N ILE A 8 -15.98 49.98 -51.02
CA ILE A 8 -15.93 50.17 -49.54
C ILE A 8 -17.04 49.39 -48.82
N LYS A 9 -18.25 49.31 -49.41
CA LYS A 9 -19.34 48.50 -48.85
C LYS A 9 -19.01 46.99 -48.88
N TRP A 10 -18.39 46.49 -49.96
CA TRP A 10 -17.98 45.10 -50.08
C TRP A 10 -16.88 44.73 -49.10
N VAL A 11 -15.86 45.57 -48.91
CA VAL A 11 -14.79 45.36 -47.92
C VAL A 11 -15.33 45.34 -46.48
N ARG A 12 -16.27 46.25 -46.15
CA ARG A 12 -16.92 46.27 -44.84
C ARG A 12 -17.81 45.07 -44.59
N SER A 13 -18.55 44.61 -45.60
CA SER A 13 -19.39 43.42 -45.50
C SER A 13 -18.50 42.15 -45.34
N LEU A 14 -17.41 42.03 -46.10
CA LEU A 14 -16.47 40.91 -45.98
C LEU A 14 -15.75 40.87 -44.62
N GLY A 15 -15.33 42.05 -44.14
CA GLY A 15 -14.73 42.17 -42.81
C GLY A 15 -15.69 41.79 -41.68
N MET A 16 -16.98 42.16 -41.77
CA MET A 16 -17.97 41.81 -40.80
C MET A 16 -18.33 40.33 -40.81
N THR A 17 -18.36 39.70 -42.00
CA THR A 17 -18.57 38.27 -42.14
C THR A 17 -17.39 37.44 -41.59
N LEU A 18 -16.16 37.88 -41.82
CA LEU A 18 -14.95 37.28 -41.26
C LEU A 18 -14.88 37.42 -39.74
N LEU A 19 -15.29 38.57 -39.19
CA LEU A 19 -15.39 38.78 -37.73
C LEU A 19 -16.47 37.88 -37.09
N LEU A 20 -17.62 37.70 -37.73
CA LEU A 20 -18.67 36.82 -37.28
C LEU A 20 -18.27 35.33 -37.37
N LEU A 21 -17.54 34.93 -38.42
CA LEU A 21 -16.96 33.60 -38.54
C LEU A 21 -15.87 33.34 -37.47
N ALA A 22 -15.00 34.31 -37.24
CA ALA A 22 -13.99 34.22 -36.18
C ALA A 22 -14.61 34.17 -34.78
N ALA A 23 -15.70 34.92 -34.55
CA ALA A 23 -16.47 34.84 -33.30
C ALA A 23 -17.19 33.50 -33.17
N ALA A 24 -17.77 32.94 -34.22
CA ALA A 24 -18.41 31.63 -34.24
C ALA A 24 -17.41 30.47 -34.01
N VAL A 25 -16.21 30.56 -34.57
CA VAL A 25 -15.13 29.57 -34.33
C VAL A 25 -14.64 29.66 -32.87
N ASN A 26 -14.49 30.86 -32.31
CA ASN A 26 -14.12 31.02 -30.92
C ASN A 26 -15.23 30.56 -29.95
N VAL A 27 -16.50 30.72 -30.29
CA VAL A 27 -17.63 30.22 -29.50
C VAL A 27 -17.71 28.70 -29.56
N HIS A 28 -17.38 28.04 -30.66
CA HIS A 28 -17.29 26.58 -30.77
C HIS A 28 -16.09 26.01 -30.02
N ALA A 29 -14.95 26.69 -29.99
CA ALA A 29 -13.77 26.29 -29.23
C ALA A 29 -13.93 26.48 -27.71
N ALA A 30 -14.86 27.36 -27.27
CA ALA A 30 -15.14 27.59 -25.86
C ALA A 30 -16.21 26.65 -25.27
N ALA A 31 -16.86 25.81 -26.09
CA ALA A 31 -17.97 24.94 -25.67
C ALA A 31 -17.62 23.43 -25.65
N GLU A 32 -16.39 23.04 -25.84
CA GLU A 32 -15.95 21.71 -25.45
C GLU A 32 -15.77 21.76 -23.92
N GLU A 33 -16.88 21.57 -23.16
CA GLU A 33 -16.78 21.37 -21.72
C GLU A 33 -15.77 20.25 -21.50
N ALA A 34 -14.61 20.61 -20.92
CA ALA A 34 -13.57 19.64 -20.61
C ALA A 34 -14.22 18.44 -19.88
N ARG A 35 -14.11 17.25 -20.46
CA ARG A 35 -14.70 16.05 -19.88
C ARG A 35 -14.26 15.95 -18.44
N PRO A 36 -15.17 15.65 -17.51
CA PRO A 36 -14.79 15.45 -16.13
C PRO A 36 -13.74 14.34 -16.07
N ARG A 37 -12.72 14.52 -15.22
CA ARG A 37 -11.62 13.58 -15.08
C ARG A 37 -11.60 12.99 -13.69
N PHE A 38 -11.47 11.68 -13.60
CA PHE A 38 -11.20 10.97 -12.37
C PHE A 38 -9.78 10.40 -12.40
N ASP A 39 -9.02 10.74 -11.40
CA ASP A 39 -7.72 10.13 -11.17
C ASP A 39 -7.91 8.78 -10.46
N VAL A 40 -7.10 7.78 -10.80
CA VAL A 40 -7.15 6.44 -10.21
C VAL A 40 -5.79 6.06 -9.68
N VAL A 41 -5.73 5.65 -8.42
CA VAL A 41 -4.56 5.02 -7.80
C VAL A 41 -4.89 3.58 -7.44
N VAL A 42 -3.91 2.69 -7.61
CA VAL A 42 -4.06 1.26 -7.30
C VAL A 42 -3.22 0.93 -6.08
N ILE A 43 -3.85 0.33 -5.08
CA ILE A 43 -3.24 -0.17 -3.85
C ILE A 43 -3.49 -1.67 -3.78
N ASP A 44 -2.44 -2.44 -4.00
CA ASP A 44 -2.42 -3.91 -3.89
C ASP A 44 -1.30 -4.31 -2.90
N SER A 45 -1.52 -3.99 -1.63
CA SER A 45 -0.53 -4.22 -0.58
C SER A 45 -1.11 -3.99 0.82
N ALA A 46 -0.33 -4.32 1.85
CA ALA A 46 -0.62 -3.93 3.22
C ALA A 46 -0.57 -2.41 3.39
N ILE A 47 -1.43 -1.88 4.27
CA ILE A 47 -1.49 -0.45 4.62
C ILE A 47 -0.32 -0.11 5.55
N THR A 48 0.73 0.45 4.97
CA THR A 48 1.96 0.88 5.64
C THR A 48 2.13 2.40 5.55
N PRO A 49 3.04 3.04 6.31
CA PRO A 49 3.27 4.47 6.22
C PRO A 49 3.59 4.97 4.79
N PRO A 50 4.43 4.32 3.97
CA PRO A 50 4.63 4.74 2.58
C PRO A 50 3.36 4.65 1.72
N VAL A 51 2.47 3.68 1.96
CA VAL A 51 1.17 3.60 1.28
C VAL A 51 0.29 4.76 1.70
N ALA A 52 0.26 5.10 2.99
CA ALA A 52 -0.48 6.25 3.48
C ALA A 52 0.03 7.57 2.86
N GLU A 53 1.35 7.79 2.85
CA GLU A 53 1.96 8.95 2.20
C GLU A 53 1.57 9.05 0.72
N TYR A 54 1.59 7.94 -0.01
CA TYR A 54 1.20 7.90 -1.42
C TYR A 54 -0.26 8.26 -1.63
N ILE A 55 -1.19 7.71 -0.84
CA ILE A 55 -2.61 8.04 -0.93
C ILE A 55 -2.85 9.52 -0.61
N ILE A 56 -2.26 10.04 0.47
CA ILE A 56 -2.39 11.45 0.89
C ILE A 56 -1.84 12.38 -0.19
N ALA A 57 -0.68 12.07 -0.75
CA ALA A 57 -0.08 12.83 -1.84
C ALA A 57 -0.97 12.80 -3.10
N SER A 58 -1.60 11.66 -3.40
CA SER A 58 -2.52 11.51 -4.55
C SER A 58 -3.79 12.34 -4.37
N VAL A 59 -4.36 12.40 -3.15
CA VAL A 59 -5.49 13.30 -2.84
C VAL A 59 -5.11 14.76 -3.13
N ALA A 60 -3.94 15.20 -2.66
CA ALA A 60 -3.46 16.56 -2.87
C ALA A 60 -3.17 16.85 -4.35
N ALA A 61 -2.55 15.91 -5.06
CA ALA A 61 -2.22 16.03 -6.49
C ALA A 61 -3.48 16.12 -7.35
N SER A 62 -4.47 15.24 -7.12
CA SER A 62 -5.75 15.25 -7.85
C SER A 62 -6.54 16.52 -7.61
N SER A 63 -6.54 17.03 -6.38
CA SER A 63 -7.16 18.31 -6.06
C SER A 63 -6.49 19.47 -6.80
N LYS A 64 -5.16 19.52 -6.79
CA LYS A 64 -4.38 20.56 -7.51
C LYS A 64 -4.56 20.47 -9.03
N ALA A 65 -4.74 19.28 -9.56
CA ALA A 65 -4.98 19.06 -10.98
C ALA A 65 -6.42 19.37 -11.42
N GLY A 66 -7.31 19.70 -10.48
CA GLY A 66 -8.72 20.00 -10.77
C GLY A 66 -9.54 18.77 -11.17
N SER A 67 -9.14 17.57 -10.73
CA SER A 67 -9.90 16.35 -10.99
C SER A 67 -11.27 16.39 -10.34
N GLU A 68 -12.27 15.75 -10.97
CA GLU A 68 -13.63 15.64 -10.43
C GLU A 68 -13.66 14.79 -9.16
N GLY A 69 -12.78 13.78 -9.08
CA GLY A 69 -12.58 12.94 -7.91
C GLY A 69 -11.34 12.06 -8.03
N LEU A 70 -10.97 11.42 -6.93
CA LEU A 70 -9.93 10.40 -6.85
C LEU A 70 -10.59 9.05 -6.55
N ILE A 71 -10.27 8.03 -7.34
CA ILE A 71 -10.65 6.65 -7.08
C ILE A 71 -9.42 5.91 -6.53
N ILE A 72 -9.56 5.33 -5.35
CA ILE A 72 -8.59 4.42 -4.75
C ILE A 72 -9.09 3.01 -5.02
N GLN A 73 -8.53 2.35 -6.04
CA GLN A 73 -8.77 0.94 -6.29
C GLN A 73 -7.93 0.14 -5.30
N MET A 74 -8.56 -0.68 -4.46
CA MET A 74 -7.91 -1.27 -3.32
C MET A 74 -8.12 -2.78 -3.22
N ASP A 75 -7.00 -3.51 -3.04
CA ASP A 75 -6.93 -4.88 -2.53
C ASP A 75 -5.92 -4.91 -1.37
N THR A 76 -6.41 -5.11 -0.15
CA THR A 76 -5.54 -5.09 1.01
C THR A 76 -5.92 -6.13 2.06
N PRO A 77 -4.94 -6.84 2.61
CA PRO A 77 -5.16 -7.73 3.76
C PRO A 77 -5.32 -6.97 5.08
N GLY A 78 -5.05 -5.65 5.11
CA GLY A 78 -5.00 -4.84 6.31
C GLY A 78 -3.69 -4.08 6.44
N GLY A 79 -3.29 -3.75 7.67
CA GLY A 79 -2.02 -3.05 7.93
C GLY A 79 -2.01 -2.28 9.24
N LEU A 80 -1.16 -1.28 9.34
CA LEU A 80 -0.88 -0.56 10.57
C LEU A 80 -1.98 0.47 10.91
N ASP A 81 -2.42 0.50 12.16
CA ASP A 81 -3.46 1.40 12.66
C ASP A 81 -3.12 2.88 12.41
N LEU A 82 -1.89 3.30 12.71
CA LEU A 82 -1.47 4.68 12.48
C LEU A 82 -1.56 5.08 11.00
N ALA A 83 -1.09 4.24 10.08
CA ALA A 83 -1.16 4.50 8.66
C ALA A 83 -2.63 4.58 8.17
N MET A 84 -3.49 3.68 8.66
CA MET A 84 -4.92 3.71 8.40
C MET A 84 -5.56 5.01 8.87
N ARG A 85 -5.27 5.46 10.11
CA ARG A 85 -5.82 6.70 10.68
C ARG A 85 -5.37 7.94 9.91
N ASP A 86 -4.12 7.99 9.44
CA ASP A 86 -3.61 9.08 8.61
C ASP A 86 -4.35 9.16 7.27
N ILE A 87 -4.57 8.01 6.61
CA ILE A 87 -5.39 7.94 5.39
C ILE A 87 -6.79 8.46 5.68
N ILE A 88 -7.47 7.92 6.69
CA ILE A 88 -8.85 8.30 7.03
C ILE A 88 -8.96 9.79 7.33
N LYS A 89 -8.03 10.35 8.09
CA LYS A 89 -7.97 11.79 8.35
C LYS A 89 -7.87 12.59 7.05
N SER A 90 -7.07 12.12 6.09
CA SER A 90 -6.97 12.75 4.76
C SER A 90 -8.28 12.64 3.98
N LEU A 91 -8.95 11.47 3.99
CA LEU A 91 -10.22 11.26 3.28
C LEU A 91 -11.35 12.11 3.87
N LEU A 92 -11.45 12.23 5.20
CA LEU A 92 -12.48 13.01 5.87
C LEU A 92 -12.34 14.51 5.57
N ASN A 93 -11.12 15.00 5.36
CA ASN A 93 -10.82 16.42 5.09
C ASN A 93 -10.47 16.68 3.62
N ALA A 94 -10.69 15.71 2.72
CA ALA A 94 -10.33 15.86 1.31
C ALA A 94 -11.14 16.99 0.64
N PRO A 95 -10.48 17.88 -0.13
CA PRO A 95 -11.14 18.98 -0.83
C PRO A 95 -11.86 18.54 -2.11
N LEU A 96 -11.72 17.27 -2.49
CA LEU A 96 -12.37 16.64 -3.65
C LEU A 96 -13.02 15.32 -3.24
N PRO A 97 -14.00 14.82 -4.01
CA PRO A 97 -14.58 13.50 -3.78
C PRO A 97 -13.52 12.39 -3.86
N VAL A 98 -13.46 11.54 -2.83
CA VAL A 98 -12.62 10.34 -2.83
C VAL A 98 -13.52 9.11 -2.80
N ILE A 99 -13.32 8.25 -3.77
CA ILE A 99 -14.02 6.99 -3.94
C ILE A 99 -13.07 5.86 -3.59
N VAL A 100 -13.45 4.94 -2.70
CA VAL A 100 -12.72 3.70 -2.50
C VAL A 100 -13.47 2.59 -3.22
N TYR A 101 -12.77 1.91 -4.12
CA TYR A 101 -13.30 0.82 -4.92
C TYR A 101 -12.51 -0.46 -4.66
N VAL A 102 -13.12 -1.40 -3.94
CA VAL A 102 -12.51 -2.70 -3.65
C VAL A 102 -12.57 -3.56 -4.90
N ALA A 103 -11.46 -3.71 -5.57
CA ALA A 103 -11.31 -4.39 -6.87
C ALA A 103 -9.85 -4.80 -7.12
N PRO A 104 -9.60 -5.73 -8.04
CA PRO A 104 -10.50 -6.43 -8.95
C PRO A 104 -11.36 -7.53 -8.27
N LYS A 105 -12.07 -8.35 -9.06
CA LYS A 105 -12.75 -9.54 -8.54
C LYS A 105 -11.78 -10.43 -7.77
N GLY A 106 -12.17 -10.87 -6.57
CA GLY A 106 -11.31 -11.60 -5.64
C GLY A 106 -10.53 -10.74 -4.66
N ALA A 107 -10.53 -9.41 -4.85
CA ALA A 107 -9.92 -8.46 -3.93
C ALA A 107 -10.66 -8.40 -2.59
N ARG A 108 -10.01 -7.85 -1.58
CA ARG A 108 -10.58 -7.66 -0.25
C ARG A 108 -10.21 -6.32 0.36
N ALA A 109 -11.11 -5.82 1.20
CA ALA A 109 -10.84 -4.72 2.11
C ALA A 109 -10.86 -5.25 3.55
N ALA A 110 -9.80 -5.94 3.97
CA ALA A 110 -9.71 -6.52 5.30
C ALA A 110 -9.07 -5.53 6.30
N SER A 111 -9.47 -5.63 7.58
CA SER A 111 -8.87 -4.87 8.69
C SER A 111 -8.84 -3.35 8.39
N ALA A 112 -7.67 -2.73 8.32
CA ALA A 112 -7.51 -1.31 7.94
C ALA A 112 -8.26 -0.94 6.66
N GLY A 113 -8.34 -1.86 5.68
CA GLY A 113 -9.07 -1.65 4.43
C GLY A 113 -10.56 -1.41 4.63
N ALA A 114 -11.19 -2.10 5.59
CA ALA A 114 -12.60 -1.90 5.91
C ALA A 114 -12.86 -0.48 6.45
N PHE A 115 -12.02 0.00 7.36
CA PHE A 115 -12.09 1.36 7.88
C PHE A 115 -11.91 2.42 6.79
N ILE A 116 -10.89 2.25 5.94
CA ILE A 116 -10.60 3.18 4.82
C ILE A 116 -11.77 3.22 3.84
N THR A 117 -12.33 2.04 3.50
CA THR A 117 -13.49 1.94 2.59
C THR A 117 -14.70 2.68 3.16
N VAL A 118 -15.01 2.46 4.45
CA VAL A 118 -16.15 3.11 5.11
C VAL A 118 -15.91 4.61 5.33
N ALA A 119 -14.67 5.09 5.37
CA ALA A 119 -14.34 6.52 5.51
C ALA A 119 -14.46 7.30 4.19
N ALA A 120 -14.48 6.64 3.04
CA ALA A 120 -14.55 7.28 1.73
C ALA A 120 -15.85 8.08 1.53
N HIS A 121 -15.87 9.06 0.64
CA HIS A 121 -17.09 9.76 0.25
C HIS A 121 -18.06 8.81 -0.46
N ILE A 122 -17.52 7.94 -1.32
CA ILE A 122 -18.25 6.82 -1.92
C ILE A 122 -17.45 5.55 -1.70
N ALA A 123 -18.08 4.52 -1.17
CA ALA A 123 -17.53 3.18 -1.01
C ALA A 123 -18.16 2.26 -2.05
N ALA A 124 -17.33 1.59 -2.84
CA ALA A 124 -17.80 0.66 -3.86
C ALA A 124 -16.97 -0.62 -3.84
N MET A 125 -17.55 -1.70 -4.32
CA MET A 125 -16.91 -3.01 -4.39
C MET A 125 -17.20 -3.68 -5.74
N ALA A 126 -16.25 -4.47 -6.23
CA ALA A 126 -16.49 -5.37 -7.36
C ALA A 126 -17.23 -6.63 -6.90
N PRO A 127 -18.03 -7.28 -7.77
CA PRO A 127 -18.60 -8.58 -7.46
C PRO A 127 -17.51 -9.61 -7.10
N GLY A 128 -17.78 -10.45 -6.10
CA GLY A 128 -16.84 -11.48 -5.65
C GLY A 128 -15.69 -10.94 -4.80
N THR A 129 -15.82 -9.74 -4.23
CA THR A 129 -14.91 -9.16 -3.23
C THR A 129 -15.54 -9.22 -1.84
N ASN A 130 -14.75 -9.02 -0.80
CA ASN A 130 -15.22 -9.00 0.59
C ASN A 130 -14.65 -7.85 1.39
N ILE A 131 -15.37 -7.47 2.46
CA ILE A 131 -14.99 -6.40 3.38
C ILE A 131 -15.22 -6.86 4.82
N GLY A 132 -14.32 -6.47 5.75
CA GLY A 132 -14.49 -6.73 7.18
C GLY A 132 -13.23 -7.23 7.87
N ALA A 133 -13.39 -8.20 8.80
CA ALA A 133 -12.32 -8.79 9.61
C ALA A 133 -11.41 -7.72 10.27
N ALA A 134 -12.06 -6.77 10.97
CA ALA A 134 -11.42 -5.54 11.43
C ALA A 134 -11.05 -5.57 12.94
N HIS A 135 -10.97 -6.75 13.54
CA HIS A 135 -10.55 -6.90 14.93
C HIS A 135 -9.08 -6.46 15.11
N PRO A 136 -8.79 -5.56 16.05
CA PRO A 136 -7.42 -5.15 16.32
C PRO A 136 -6.60 -6.32 16.86
N VAL A 137 -5.40 -6.51 16.30
CA VAL A 137 -4.45 -7.53 16.74
C VAL A 137 -3.23 -6.86 17.35
N ALA A 138 -2.71 -7.45 18.44
CA ALA A 138 -1.49 -6.97 19.05
C ALA A 138 -0.31 -7.17 18.10
N ILE A 139 0.52 -6.13 17.94
CA ILE A 139 1.70 -6.16 17.10
C ILE A 139 2.94 -6.16 18.01
N GLY A 140 3.81 -7.17 17.89
CA GLY A 140 5.06 -7.29 18.64
C GLY A 140 5.07 -8.45 19.64
N ALA A 141 6.25 -8.74 20.22
CA ALA A 141 6.56 -9.93 21.03
C ALA A 141 5.97 -9.93 22.47
N GLY A 142 5.06 -9.02 22.79
CA GLY A 142 4.43 -8.93 24.11
C GLY A 142 2.97 -9.38 24.09
N LYS A 143 2.56 -10.28 25.00
CA LYS A 143 1.13 -10.45 25.27
C LYS A 143 0.62 -9.15 25.88
N MET A 144 -0.28 -8.45 25.19
CA MET A 144 -1.07 -7.41 25.85
C MET A 144 -1.86 -8.05 26.98
N ASP A 145 -1.94 -7.36 28.12
CA ASP A 145 -2.88 -7.76 29.16
C ASP A 145 -4.32 -7.58 28.67
N GLU A 146 -5.24 -8.28 29.28
CA GLU A 146 -6.65 -8.29 28.91
C GLU A 146 -7.26 -6.87 28.94
N THR A 147 -6.87 -6.06 29.91
CA THR A 147 -7.32 -4.67 30.07
C THR A 147 -6.86 -3.79 28.90
N MET A 148 -5.62 -3.99 28.42
CA MET A 148 -5.09 -3.23 27.27
C MET A 148 -5.80 -3.65 25.97
N LEU A 149 -6.07 -4.95 25.77
CA LEU A 149 -6.83 -5.45 24.63
C LEU A 149 -8.24 -4.87 24.61
N GLU A 150 -8.94 -4.83 25.75
CA GLU A 150 -10.26 -4.20 25.86
C GLU A 150 -10.23 -2.70 25.51
N LYS A 151 -9.20 -1.97 25.94
CA LYS A 151 -9.05 -0.54 25.62
C LYS A 151 -8.86 -0.34 24.11
N VAL A 152 -7.97 -1.11 23.49
CA VAL A 152 -7.69 -1.03 22.04
C VAL A 152 -8.95 -1.39 21.23
N GLU A 153 -9.66 -2.46 21.63
CA GLU A 153 -10.91 -2.85 20.98
C GLU A 153 -11.98 -1.76 21.12
N SER A 154 -12.14 -1.20 22.33
CA SER A 154 -13.14 -0.16 22.59
C SER A 154 -12.86 1.11 21.80
N ASP A 155 -11.59 1.54 21.69
CA ASP A 155 -11.19 2.67 20.85
C ASP A 155 -11.46 2.39 19.36
N ALA A 156 -11.09 1.21 18.88
CA ALA A 156 -11.33 0.82 17.48
C ALA A 156 -12.84 0.78 17.16
N VAL A 157 -13.68 0.28 18.07
CA VAL A 157 -15.14 0.29 17.91
C VAL A 157 -15.69 1.70 17.88
N ALA A 158 -15.26 2.56 18.81
CA ALA A 158 -15.70 3.94 18.86
C ALA A 158 -15.34 4.69 17.56
N TYR A 159 -14.11 4.48 17.08
CA TYR A 159 -13.62 5.07 15.84
C TYR A 159 -14.38 4.56 14.61
N ALA A 160 -14.57 3.23 14.48
CA ALA A 160 -15.34 2.60 13.42
C ALA A 160 -16.78 3.14 13.34
N ARG A 161 -17.47 3.22 14.49
CA ARG A 161 -18.83 3.77 14.58
C ARG A 161 -18.89 5.25 14.21
N SER A 162 -17.91 6.03 14.66
CA SER A 162 -17.84 7.47 14.35
C SER A 162 -17.71 7.70 12.84
N ILE A 163 -16.79 7.02 12.19
CA ILE A 163 -16.57 7.13 10.74
C ILE A 163 -17.81 6.69 9.95
N ALA A 164 -18.40 5.54 10.33
CA ALA A 164 -19.58 5.03 9.66
C ALA A 164 -20.76 6.01 9.77
N LYS A 165 -20.98 6.60 10.95
CA LYS A 165 -22.02 7.62 11.17
C LYS A 165 -21.76 8.88 10.36
N GLU A 166 -20.53 9.37 10.31
CA GLU A 166 -20.13 10.55 9.53
C GLU A 166 -20.46 10.39 8.04
N ARG A 167 -20.31 9.17 7.52
CA ARG A 167 -20.62 8.82 6.13
C ARG A 167 -22.01 8.25 5.90
N GLY A 168 -22.88 8.24 6.91
CA GLY A 168 -24.24 7.70 6.82
C GLY A 168 -24.32 6.19 6.57
N ARG A 169 -23.25 5.45 6.97
CA ARG A 169 -23.14 4.00 6.80
C ARG A 169 -23.49 3.22 8.06
N ASN A 170 -23.56 1.90 7.94
CA ASN A 170 -23.99 1.01 9.02
C ASN A 170 -22.95 0.88 10.14
N ALA A 171 -23.10 1.70 11.19
CA ALA A 171 -22.23 1.72 12.34
C ALA A 171 -22.28 0.42 13.18
N ASP A 172 -23.44 -0.25 13.22
CA ASP A 172 -23.60 -1.48 14.00
C ASP A 172 -22.93 -2.67 13.30
N TRP A 173 -22.89 -2.67 11.98
CA TRP A 173 -22.11 -3.65 11.24
C TRP A 173 -20.60 -3.42 11.43
N MET A 174 -20.14 -2.15 11.39
CA MET A 174 -18.73 -1.83 11.64
C MET A 174 -18.30 -2.25 13.06
N GLU A 175 -19.15 -2.10 14.06
CA GLU A 175 -18.87 -2.64 15.39
C GLU A 175 -18.71 -4.17 15.37
N LYS A 176 -19.57 -4.90 14.63
CA LYS A 176 -19.45 -6.36 14.48
C LYS A 176 -18.17 -6.75 13.75
N ALA A 177 -17.76 -5.99 12.72
CA ALA A 177 -16.49 -6.21 12.02
C ALA A 177 -15.29 -6.07 12.95
N VAL A 178 -15.33 -5.15 13.91
CA VAL A 178 -14.28 -4.97 14.93
C VAL A 178 -14.37 -6.02 16.01
N ARG A 179 -15.50 -6.17 16.70
CA ARG A 179 -15.63 -7.07 17.87
C ARG A 179 -15.61 -8.55 17.51
N LYS A 180 -16.19 -8.92 16.35
CA LYS A 180 -16.44 -10.31 15.97
C LYS A 180 -15.69 -10.75 14.72
N SER A 181 -14.81 -9.90 14.20
CA SER A 181 -14.13 -10.13 12.91
C SER A 181 -15.10 -10.45 11.77
N ALA A 182 -16.32 -9.90 11.81
CA ALA A 182 -17.31 -10.14 10.77
C ALA A 182 -16.78 -9.69 9.40
N SER A 183 -17.00 -10.50 8.37
CA SER A 183 -16.65 -10.21 6.98
C SER A 183 -17.80 -10.62 6.08
N ILE A 184 -18.13 -9.80 5.07
CA ILE A 184 -19.27 -9.99 4.19
C ILE A 184 -18.87 -9.74 2.73
N PRO A 185 -19.55 -10.39 1.76
CA PRO A 185 -19.37 -10.13 0.34
C PRO A 185 -20.00 -8.81 -0.10
N ALA A 186 -19.65 -8.35 -1.30
CA ALA A 186 -20.04 -7.06 -1.86
C ALA A 186 -21.54 -6.82 -1.87
N GLU A 187 -22.33 -7.83 -2.25
CA GLU A 187 -23.81 -7.72 -2.37
C GLU A 187 -24.45 -7.55 -0.99
N GLU A 188 -23.96 -8.27 0.01
CA GLU A 188 -24.42 -8.13 1.39
C GLU A 188 -24.00 -6.78 1.97
N ALA A 189 -22.76 -6.32 1.67
CA ALA A 189 -22.29 -5.02 2.09
C ALA A 189 -23.13 -3.87 1.54
N LEU A 190 -23.62 -3.98 0.30
CA LEU A 190 -24.56 -3.03 -0.28
C LEU A 190 -25.93 -3.08 0.42
N SER A 191 -26.48 -4.29 0.63
CA SER A 191 -27.79 -4.47 1.28
C SER A 191 -27.83 -3.94 2.71
N LEU A 192 -26.71 -4.10 3.44
CA LEU A 192 -26.53 -3.61 4.81
C LEU A 192 -26.12 -2.13 4.87
N ARG A 193 -25.99 -1.43 3.76
CA ARG A 193 -25.52 -0.03 3.67
C ARG A 193 -24.12 0.17 4.28
N VAL A 194 -23.25 -0.78 4.09
CA VAL A 194 -21.82 -0.65 4.42
C VAL A 194 -21.09 0.05 3.30
N ILE A 195 -21.52 -0.21 2.06
CA ILE A 195 -21.04 0.44 0.84
C ILE A 195 -22.21 1.06 0.05
N ASP A 196 -21.86 1.87 -0.95
CA ASP A 196 -22.82 2.65 -1.75
C ASP A 196 -23.11 2.03 -3.11
N ALA A 197 -22.20 1.23 -3.67
CA ALA A 197 -22.36 0.62 -4.99
C ALA A 197 -21.58 -0.69 -5.13
N VAL A 198 -22.11 -1.60 -5.96
CA VAL A 198 -21.38 -2.73 -6.52
C VAL A 198 -21.22 -2.47 -8.01
N ALA A 199 -20.01 -2.55 -8.56
CA ALA A 199 -19.71 -2.31 -9.96
C ALA A 199 -18.63 -3.29 -10.45
N GLY A 200 -18.80 -3.81 -11.67
CA GLY A 200 -17.86 -4.81 -12.24
C GLY A 200 -16.56 -4.23 -12.73
N ASP A 201 -16.56 -2.94 -13.10
CA ASP A 201 -15.39 -2.18 -13.55
C ASP A 201 -15.50 -0.68 -13.25
N LEU A 202 -14.48 0.10 -13.62
CA LEU A 202 -14.44 1.54 -13.39
C LEU A 202 -15.50 2.31 -14.19
N ASN A 203 -15.85 1.87 -15.39
CA ASN A 203 -16.85 2.56 -16.21
C ASN A 203 -18.24 2.39 -15.60
N GLU A 204 -18.60 1.16 -15.22
CA GLU A 204 -19.85 0.88 -14.51
C GLU A 204 -19.91 1.62 -13.16
N LEU A 205 -18.77 1.72 -12.45
CA LEU A 205 -18.67 2.51 -11.23
C LEU A 205 -19.02 3.97 -11.49
N LEU A 206 -18.39 4.60 -12.49
CA LEU A 206 -18.63 6.00 -12.85
C LEU A 206 -20.09 6.24 -13.25
N GLU A 207 -20.73 5.32 -13.98
CA GLU A 207 -22.16 5.41 -14.32
C GLU A 207 -23.05 5.38 -13.07
N LYS A 208 -22.74 4.50 -12.10
CA LYS A 208 -23.53 4.33 -10.86
C LYS A 208 -23.39 5.47 -9.86
N ILE A 209 -22.25 6.16 -9.88
CA ILE A 209 -22.00 7.29 -8.98
C ILE A 209 -22.33 8.64 -9.60
N ASP A 210 -22.66 8.69 -10.90
CA ASP A 210 -23.03 9.93 -11.58
C ASP A 210 -24.24 10.59 -10.91
N GLY A 211 -24.15 11.89 -10.73
CA GLY A 211 -25.21 12.68 -10.09
C GLY A 211 -25.35 12.50 -8.59
N ARG A 212 -24.57 11.64 -7.93
CA ARG A 212 -24.58 11.52 -6.46
C ARG A 212 -24.05 12.79 -5.80
N GLU A 213 -24.68 13.15 -4.69
CA GLU A 213 -24.26 14.26 -3.84
C GLU A 213 -23.30 13.75 -2.76
N VAL A 214 -22.16 14.40 -2.62
CA VAL A 214 -21.17 14.13 -1.57
C VAL A 214 -20.95 15.39 -0.73
N HIS A 215 -20.64 15.19 0.55
CA HIS A 215 -20.34 16.27 1.48
C HIS A 215 -18.84 16.45 1.58
N LEU A 216 -18.36 17.62 1.16
CA LEU A 216 -16.95 18.04 1.26
C LEU A 216 -16.84 19.14 2.32
N PRO A 217 -15.65 19.46 2.85
CA PRO A 217 -15.43 20.61 3.73
C PRO A 217 -15.89 21.93 3.12
N SER A 218 -15.87 22.05 1.78
CA SER A 218 -16.35 23.23 1.03
C SER A 218 -17.87 23.27 0.83
N GLY A 219 -18.61 22.23 1.24
CA GLY A 219 -20.05 22.11 1.06
C GLY A 219 -20.45 20.89 0.22
N LYS A 220 -21.71 20.85 -0.16
CA LYS A 220 -22.27 19.76 -0.98
C LYS A 220 -21.82 19.89 -2.43
N ARG A 221 -21.38 18.76 -3.02
CA ARG A 221 -20.99 18.69 -4.42
C ARG A 221 -21.69 17.51 -5.10
N LYS A 222 -22.28 17.78 -6.28
CA LYS A 222 -22.86 16.74 -7.13
C LYS A 222 -21.80 16.26 -8.11
N LEU A 223 -21.57 14.95 -8.17
CA LEU A 223 -20.57 14.33 -9.05
C LEU A 223 -21.02 14.38 -10.51
N ARG A 224 -20.10 14.65 -11.40
CA ARG A 224 -20.22 14.53 -12.85
C ARG A 224 -19.30 13.39 -13.30
N ALA A 225 -19.81 12.17 -13.26
CA ALA A 225 -18.98 10.98 -13.45
C ALA A 225 -19.25 10.27 -14.80
N ARG A 226 -20.45 10.44 -15.39
CA ARG A 226 -20.78 9.80 -16.66
C ARG A 226 -19.92 10.31 -17.79
N GLY A 227 -19.27 9.38 -18.51
CA GLY A 227 -18.37 9.72 -19.62
C GLY A 227 -17.08 10.43 -19.21
N ALA A 228 -16.76 10.42 -17.91
CA ALA A 228 -15.51 11.00 -17.41
C ALA A 228 -14.29 10.25 -17.94
N GLU A 229 -13.21 10.99 -18.11
CA GLU A 229 -11.91 10.42 -18.45
C GLU A 229 -11.29 9.77 -17.20
N ILE A 230 -10.75 8.56 -17.35
CA ILE A 230 -10.04 7.85 -16.30
C ILE A 230 -8.55 8.04 -16.50
N GLN A 231 -7.90 8.70 -15.55
CA GLN A 231 -6.46 8.94 -15.54
C GLN A 231 -5.78 8.08 -14.49
N MET A 232 -5.09 7.01 -14.91
CA MET A 232 -4.31 6.19 -14.01
C MET A 232 -3.08 6.98 -13.52
N GLN A 233 -2.97 7.20 -12.21
CA GLN A 233 -1.78 7.78 -11.59
C GLN A 233 -0.76 6.66 -11.33
N SER A 234 0.40 6.74 -11.99
CA SER A 234 1.50 5.81 -11.72
C SER A 234 2.29 6.29 -10.50
N MET A 235 2.66 5.33 -9.65
CA MET A 235 3.62 5.58 -8.57
C MET A 235 4.95 6.06 -9.15
N GLY A 236 5.53 7.10 -8.55
CA GLY A 236 6.90 7.50 -8.83
C GLY A 236 7.91 6.40 -8.43
N ILE A 237 9.15 6.53 -8.88
CA ILE A 237 10.20 5.55 -8.55
C ILE A 237 10.43 5.51 -7.02
N ARG A 238 10.42 6.68 -6.35
CA ARG A 238 10.60 6.77 -4.90
C ARG A 238 9.50 6.02 -4.15
N GLU A 239 8.24 6.30 -4.45
CA GLU A 239 7.08 5.68 -3.82
C GLU A 239 7.09 4.16 -4.02
N ARG A 240 7.39 3.72 -5.25
CA ARG A 240 7.48 2.29 -5.59
C ARG A 240 8.57 1.59 -4.77
N ILE A 241 9.76 2.17 -4.66
CA ILE A 241 10.85 1.62 -3.85
C ILE A 241 10.41 1.54 -2.39
N LEU A 242 9.90 2.63 -1.80
CA LEU A 242 9.50 2.68 -0.40
C LEU A 242 8.41 1.67 -0.06
N ILE A 243 7.39 1.54 -0.90
CA ILE A 243 6.31 0.56 -0.71
C ILE A 243 6.86 -0.87 -0.85
N THR A 244 7.72 -1.12 -1.85
CA THR A 244 8.30 -2.45 -2.07
C THR A 244 9.16 -2.89 -0.87
N ILE A 245 10.07 -2.04 -0.38
CA ILE A 245 10.92 -2.40 0.75
C ILE A 245 10.17 -2.51 2.07
N SER A 246 9.01 -1.85 2.20
CA SER A 246 8.13 -2.00 3.38
C SER A 246 7.32 -3.31 3.40
N ASN A 247 7.47 -4.16 2.38
CA ASN A 247 6.94 -5.52 2.42
C ASN A 247 7.83 -6.40 3.33
N PRO A 248 7.27 -7.10 4.34
CA PRO A 248 8.07 -7.91 5.29
C PRO A 248 8.94 -8.96 4.60
N ASN A 249 8.46 -9.57 3.51
CA ASN A 249 9.23 -10.55 2.77
C ASN A 249 10.47 -9.93 2.10
N ILE A 250 10.30 -8.75 1.50
CA ILE A 250 11.41 -8.02 0.86
C ILE A 250 12.41 -7.52 1.91
N ALA A 251 11.91 -6.94 3.01
CA ALA A 251 12.74 -6.48 4.12
C ALA A 251 13.60 -7.62 4.71
N TYR A 252 12.99 -8.80 4.91
CA TYR A 252 13.69 -10.00 5.36
C TYR A 252 14.77 -10.45 4.37
N LEU A 253 14.44 -10.55 3.08
CA LEU A 253 15.42 -10.93 2.06
C LEU A 253 16.56 -9.93 1.96
N LEU A 254 16.29 -8.64 1.99
CA LEU A 254 17.32 -7.60 2.01
C LEU A 254 18.23 -7.74 3.23
N PHE A 255 17.67 -8.05 4.40
CA PHE A 255 18.47 -8.27 5.62
C PHE A 255 19.40 -9.48 5.48
N ILE A 256 18.90 -10.62 4.97
CA ILE A 256 19.70 -11.83 4.77
C ILE A 256 20.77 -11.63 3.70
N ILE A 257 20.43 -11.02 2.57
CA ILE A 257 21.39 -10.68 1.50
C ILE A 257 22.46 -9.72 2.05
N GLY A 258 22.03 -8.77 2.86
CA GLY A 258 22.92 -7.82 3.52
C GLY A 258 23.95 -8.49 4.41
N LEU A 259 23.51 -9.38 5.29
CA LEU A 259 24.41 -10.15 6.17
C LEU A 259 25.32 -11.07 5.37
N ALA A 260 24.80 -11.76 4.37
CA ALA A 260 25.62 -12.65 3.51
C ALA A 260 26.68 -11.86 2.73
N GLY A 261 26.32 -10.70 2.18
CA GLY A 261 27.27 -9.84 1.44
C GLY A 261 28.40 -9.33 2.31
N LEU A 262 28.10 -8.86 3.53
CA LEU A 262 29.14 -8.46 4.49
C LEU A 262 29.98 -9.66 4.93
N TYR A 263 29.38 -10.80 5.19
CA TYR A 263 30.13 -12.02 5.51
C TYR A 263 31.14 -12.37 4.43
N PHE A 264 30.74 -12.30 3.15
CA PHE A 264 31.64 -12.57 2.02
C PHE A 264 32.82 -11.61 1.97
N GLU A 265 32.61 -10.32 2.18
CA GLU A 265 33.67 -9.31 2.19
C GLU A 265 34.66 -9.57 3.32
N PHE A 266 34.17 -9.91 4.52
CA PHE A 266 35.04 -10.23 5.66
C PHE A 266 35.80 -11.56 5.49
N ALA A 267 35.15 -12.54 4.84
CA ALA A 267 35.79 -13.86 4.60
C ALA A 267 36.82 -13.82 3.46
N HIS A 268 36.61 -12.97 2.46
CA HIS A 268 37.46 -12.85 1.25
C HIS A 268 37.72 -11.37 0.94
N PRO A 269 38.58 -10.69 1.72
CA PRO A 269 38.86 -9.28 1.51
C PRO A 269 39.36 -9.00 0.09
N GLY A 270 38.74 -8.02 -0.59
CA GLY A 270 39.14 -7.59 -1.93
C GLY A 270 38.16 -7.94 -3.05
N VAL A 271 37.12 -8.67 -2.79
CA VAL A 271 36.02 -8.91 -3.78
C VAL A 271 35.15 -7.69 -3.97
N VAL A 272 35.07 -6.80 -2.97
CA VAL A 272 34.38 -5.49 -2.91
C VAL A 272 32.90 -5.50 -3.25
N LEU A 273 32.47 -6.12 -4.36
CA LEU A 273 31.10 -6.08 -4.85
C LEU A 273 30.06 -6.67 -3.87
N PRO A 274 30.29 -7.86 -3.26
CA PRO A 274 29.37 -8.41 -2.27
C PRO A 274 29.21 -7.50 -1.04
N GLY A 275 30.29 -6.87 -0.59
CA GLY A 275 30.28 -5.93 0.53
C GLY A 275 29.43 -4.69 0.25
N ILE A 276 29.56 -4.11 -0.96
CA ILE A 276 28.75 -2.95 -1.37
C ILE A 276 27.27 -3.33 -1.44
N VAL A 277 26.95 -4.42 -2.14
CA VAL A 277 25.56 -4.89 -2.25
C VAL A 277 24.99 -5.23 -0.87
N GLY A 278 25.80 -5.88 -0.03
CA GLY A 278 25.44 -6.21 1.35
C GLY A 278 25.15 -4.96 2.18
N GLY A 279 26.02 -3.96 2.12
CA GLY A 279 25.83 -2.70 2.84
C GLY A 279 24.56 -1.95 2.43
N ILE A 280 24.32 -1.81 1.11
CA ILE A 280 23.10 -1.19 0.59
C ILE A 280 21.86 -1.97 1.04
N SER A 281 21.89 -3.30 0.93
CA SER A 281 20.77 -4.15 1.34
C SER A 281 20.44 -4.00 2.82
N LEU A 282 21.46 -3.92 3.71
CA LEU A 282 21.22 -3.69 5.15
C LEU A 282 20.65 -2.31 5.43
N ILE A 283 21.15 -1.26 4.78
CA ILE A 283 20.58 0.08 4.96
C ILE A 283 19.11 0.10 4.58
N LEU A 284 18.74 -0.51 3.45
CA LEU A 284 17.34 -0.61 3.01
C LEU A 284 16.51 -1.48 3.97
N ALA A 285 17.05 -2.60 4.46
CA ALA A 285 16.39 -3.44 5.45
C ALA A 285 16.13 -2.69 6.76
N PHE A 286 17.12 -1.96 7.28
CA PHE A 286 16.95 -1.15 8.50
C PHE A 286 15.95 -0.01 8.31
N PHE A 287 15.89 0.59 7.13
CA PHE A 287 14.83 1.55 6.81
C PHE A 287 13.45 0.89 6.86
N ALA A 288 13.30 -0.29 6.25
CA ALA A 288 12.05 -1.04 6.30
C ALA A 288 11.65 -1.41 7.75
N PHE A 289 12.62 -1.75 8.59
CA PHE A 289 12.41 -2.09 10.00
C PHE A 289 11.88 -0.92 10.86
N GLN A 290 12.05 0.33 10.41
CA GLN A 290 11.42 1.48 11.09
C GLN A 290 9.91 1.50 10.89
N THR A 291 9.42 0.90 9.81
CA THR A 291 8.00 0.88 9.45
C THR A 291 7.30 -0.43 9.77
N LEU A 292 8.05 -1.48 10.09
CA LEU A 292 7.53 -2.81 10.38
C LEU A 292 7.75 -3.17 11.87
N PRO A 293 6.83 -3.91 12.48
CA PRO A 293 6.98 -4.39 13.84
C PRO A 293 8.02 -5.51 13.88
N ILE A 294 9.22 -5.19 14.32
CA ILE A 294 10.32 -6.15 14.44
C ILE A 294 10.49 -6.64 15.88
N ASN A 295 10.92 -7.91 16.00
CA ASN A 295 11.35 -8.49 17.25
C ASN A 295 12.88 -8.44 17.35
N TYR A 296 13.40 -7.62 18.25
CA TYR A 296 14.86 -7.47 18.44
C TYR A 296 15.55 -8.78 18.84
N ALA A 297 14.86 -9.70 19.58
CA ALA A 297 15.42 -11.00 19.88
C ALA A 297 15.64 -11.83 18.60
N GLY A 298 14.75 -11.71 17.61
CA GLY A 298 14.92 -12.33 16.31
C GLY A 298 16.17 -11.80 15.57
N ILE A 299 16.39 -10.48 15.57
CA ILE A 299 17.61 -9.89 15.01
C ILE A 299 18.85 -10.43 15.72
N LEU A 300 18.87 -10.41 17.05
CA LEU A 300 20.00 -10.87 17.84
C LEU A 300 20.31 -12.34 17.61
N LEU A 301 19.31 -13.20 17.47
CA LEU A 301 19.49 -14.61 17.14
C LEU A 301 20.09 -14.81 15.75
N ILE A 302 19.66 -14.05 14.74
CA ILE A 302 20.24 -14.10 13.40
C ILE A 302 21.69 -13.62 13.41
N LEU A 303 22.00 -12.52 14.10
CA LEU A 303 23.37 -12.03 14.25
C LEU A 303 24.24 -13.03 15.00
N PHE A 304 23.73 -13.66 16.05
CA PHE A 304 24.41 -14.70 16.80
C PHE A 304 24.72 -15.92 15.92
N ALA A 305 23.77 -16.31 15.04
CA ALA A 305 24.03 -17.36 14.05
C ALA A 305 25.20 -17.04 13.13
N VAL A 306 25.30 -15.79 12.63
CA VAL A 306 26.43 -15.35 11.79
C VAL A 306 27.75 -15.42 12.57
N ILE A 307 27.74 -15.00 13.85
CA ILE A 307 28.92 -15.12 14.72
C ILE A 307 29.33 -16.58 14.88
N LEU A 308 28.39 -17.49 15.10
CA LEU A 308 28.68 -18.93 15.22
C LEU A 308 29.26 -19.51 13.94
N PHE A 309 28.74 -19.10 12.75
CA PHE A 309 29.27 -19.53 11.47
C PHE A 309 30.71 -19.02 11.23
N ILE A 310 31.01 -17.77 11.62
CA ILE A 310 32.38 -17.22 11.55
C ILE A 310 33.31 -17.95 12.53
N ALA A 311 32.85 -18.21 13.74
CA ALA A 311 33.61 -18.88 14.78
C ALA A 311 33.99 -20.32 14.37
N GLU A 312 33.08 -21.06 13.71
CA GLU A 312 33.37 -22.43 13.22
C GLU A 312 34.55 -22.49 12.29
N ILE A 313 34.78 -21.47 11.46
CA ILE A 313 35.96 -21.39 10.56
C ILE A 313 37.27 -21.27 11.33
N LYS A 314 37.25 -20.61 12.49
CA LYS A 314 38.45 -20.34 13.31
C LYS A 314 38.64 -21.36 14.41
N VAL A 315 37.58 -21.90 14.97
CA VAL A 315 37.59 -22.85 16.06
C VAL A 315 37.05 -24.20 15.51
N MET A 316 37.91 -25.19 15.33
CA MET A 316 37.54 -26.51 14.82
C MET A 316 36.61 -27.24 15.83
N SER A 317 35.31 -26.89 15.77
CA SER A 317 34.30 -27.50 16.66
C SER A 317 33.60 -28.74 16.06
N HIS A 318 34.11 -29.21 14.94
CA HIS A 318 33.55 -30.40 14.23
C HIS A 318 32.09 -30.26 13.86
N GLY A 319 31.64 -29.02 13.58
CA GLY A 319 30.26 -28.73 13.12
C GLY A 319 29.27 -28.36 14.25
N VAL A 320 29.67 -28.41 15.51
CA VAL A 320 28.77 -28.06 16.63
C VAL A 320 28.29 -26.60 16.55
N LEU A 321 29.20 -25.66 16.27
CA LEU A 321 28.85 -24.24 16.10
C LEU A 321 28.00 -24.03 14.85
N THR A 322 28.22 -24.80 13.78
CA THR A 322 27.36 -24.76 12.59
C THR A 322 25.93 -25.16 12.90
N ILE A 323 25.75 -26.27 13.63
CA ILE A 323 24.40 -26.72 14.06
C ILE A 323 23.73 -25.66 14.93
N GLY A 324 24.45 -25.13 15.92
CA GLY A 324 23.97 -24.02 16.76
C GLY A 324 23.61 -22.79 15.94
N GLY A 325 24.42 -22.44 14.94
CA GLY A 325 24.17 -21.36 14.01
C GLY A 325 22.90 -21.56 13.18
N VAL A 326 22.68 -22.75 12.63
CA VAL A 326 21.46 -23.07 11.87
C VAL A 326 20.21 -22.98 12.75
N VAL A 327 20.27 -23.53 13.96
CA VAL A 327 19.15 -23.45 14.91
C VAL A 327 18.87 -22.00 15.30
N SER A 328 19.91 -21.24 15.63
CA SER A 328 19.76 -19.83 15.99
C SER A 328 19.22 -18.99 14.84
N PHE A 329 19.69 -19.25 13.61
CA PHE A 329 19.22 -18.59 12.39
C PHE A 329 17.74 -18.88 12.11
N ALA A 330 17.32 -20.15 12.22
CA ALA A 330 15.93 -20.55 12.00
C ALA A 330 15.00 -19.93 13.05
N LEU A 331 15.36 -20.01 14.32
CA LEU A 331 14.58 -19.39 15.40
C LEU A 331 14.50 -17.87 15.25
N GLY A 332 15.62 -17.22 14.95
CA GLY A 332 15.68 -15.77 14.72
C GLY A 332 14.82 -15.34 13.53
N SER A 333 14.84 -16.12 12.45
CA SER A 333 14.03 -15.84 11.25
C SER A 333 12.52 -15.97 11.52
N ILE A 334 12.12 -16.95 12.32
CA ILE A 334 10.70 -17.12 12.73
C ILE A 334 10.27 -15.95 13.63
N MET A 335 11.13 -15.54 14.56
CA MET A 335 10.83 -14.51 15.54
C MET A 335 10.93 -13.09 14.98
N LEU A 336 11.65 -12.85 13.88
CA LEU A 336 11.97 -11.51 13.38
C LEU A 336 10.72 -10.64 13.14
N PHE A 337 9.68 -11.21 12.53
CA PHE A 337 8.40 -10.56 12.27
C PHE A 337 7.27 -11.40 12.89
N GLU A 338 7.24 -11.41 14.22
CA GLU A 338 6.20 -12.12 14.95
C GLU A 338 4.94 -11.26 15.01
N SER A 339 3.96 -11.58 14.17
CA SER A 339 2.66 -10.92 14.14
C SER A 339 1.54 -11.92 13.89
N PRO A 340 0.42 -11.79 14.62
CA PRO A 340 -0.81 -12.53 14.32
C PRO A 340 -1.39 -12.17 12.95
N ASP A 341 -1.13 -10.94 12.48
CA ASP A 341 -1.60 -10.46 11.17
C ASP A 341 -0.70 -11.00 10.05
N PRO A 342 -1.25 -11.84 9.14
CA PRO A 342 -0.50 -12.33 7.98
C PRO A 342 0.04 -11.23 7.07
N ALA A 343 -0.55 -10.03 7.09
CA ALA A 343 -0.17 -8.90 6.24
C ALA A 343 1.21 -8.33 6.56
N ILE A 344 1.66 -8.45 7.80
CA ILE A 344 2.87 -7.84 8.33
C ILE A 344 3.88 -8.85 8.89
N ARG A 345 3.74 -10.12 8.53
CA ARG A 345 4.73 -11.17 8.82
C ARG A 345 5.38 -11.70 7.55
N VAL A 346 6.56 -12.31 7.67
CA VAL A 346 7.18 -13.04 6.57
C VAL A 346 6.38 -14.30 6.27
N SER A 347 6.08 -14.51 4.98
CA SER A 347 5.37 -15.70 4.54
C SER A 347 6.25 -16.95 4.67
N TRP A 348 5.66 -18.09 5.04
CA TRP A 348 6.36 -19.36 5.12
C TRP A 348 7.00 -19.77 3.79
N SER A 349 6.40 -19.38 2.66
CA SER A 349 6.92 -19.61 1.32
C SER A 349 8.24 -18.88 1.02
N VAL A 350 8.55 -17.81 1.75
CA VAL A 350 9.82 -17.07 1.67
C VAL A 350 10.77 -17.50 2.78
N LEU A 351 10.25 -17.66 4.00
CA LEU A 351 11.06 -17.99 5.17
C LEU A 351 11.73 -19.35 5.06
N ILE A 352 10.98 -20.41 4.71
CA ILE A 352 11.53 -21.76 4.63
C ILE A 352 12.65 -21.87 3.58
N PRO A 353 12.46 -21.46 2.31
CA PRO A 353 13.54 -21.48 1.34
C PRO A 353 14.74 -20.62 1.75
N ALA A 354 14.53 -19.44 2.31
CA ALA A 354 15.63 -18.57 2.74
C ALA A 354 16.47 -19.22 3.86
N VAL A 355 15.81 -19.82 4.87
CA VAL A 355 16.51 -20.53 5.94
C VAL A 355 17.27 -21.72 5.38
N LEU A 356 16.65 -22.54 4.51
CA LEU A 356 17.31 -23.69 3.91
C LEU A 356 18.53 -23.29 3.06
N VAL A 357 18.35 -22.34 2.15
CA VAL A 357 19.43 -21.89 1.26
C VAL A 357 20.60 -21.30 2.08
N THR A 358 20.30 -20.45 3.06
CA THR A 358 21.32 -19.85 3.91
C THR A 358 22.05 -20.89 4.75
N SER A 359 21.31 -21.83 5.34
CA SER A 359 21.89 -22.91 6.15
C SER A 359 22.78 -23.84 5.32
N LEU A 360 22.31 -24.26 4.14
CA LEU A 360 23.09 -25.10 3.20
C LEU A 360 24.32 -24.37 2.69
N PHE A 361 24.20 -23.07 2.42
CA PHE A 361 25.33 -22.24 2.01
C PHE A 361 26.42 -22.21 3.08
N PHE A 362 26.09 -21.86 4.32
CA PHE A 362 27.08 -21.82 5.41
C PHE A 362 27.64 -23.21 5.72
N ALA A 363 26.82 -24.25 5.76
CA ALA A 363 27.28 -25.63 5.94
C ALA A 363 28.27 -26.05 4.83
N GLY A 364 27.99 -25.68 3.57
CA GLY A 364 28.90 -25.95 2.43
C GLY A 364 30.22 -25.20 2.53
N VAL A 365 30.19 -23.89 2.86
CA VAL A 365 31.39 -23.09 3.06
C VAL A 365 32.27 -23.67 4.17
N ILE A 366 31.65 -24.05 5.30
CA ILE A 366 32.36 -24.63 6.43
C ILE A 366 32.95 -25.99 6.06
N ALA A 367 32.20 -26.86 5.38
CA ALA A 367 32.71 -28.16 4.92
C ALA A 367 33.95 -28.01 3.99
N LEU A 368 33.89 -27.00 3.09
CA LEU A 368 35.06 -26.68 2.22
C LEU A 368 36.24 -26.15 3.02
N ALA A 369 36.00 -25.27 3.99
CA ALA A 369 37.06 -24.71 4.84
C ALA A 369 37.75 -25.81 5.68
N VAL A 370 37.00 -26.69 6.30
CA VAL A 370 37.51 -27.85 7.06
C VAL A 370 38.31 -28.80 6.14
N LYS A 371 37.76 -29.11 4.96
CA LYS A 371 38.47 -29.95 3.95
C LYS A 371 39.78 -29.33 3.50
N ALA A 372 39.82 -28.00 3.32
CA ALA A 372 41.03 -27.28 2.96
C ALA A 372 42.10 -27.32 4.07
N GLN A 373 41.70 -27.23 5.34
CA GLN A 373 42.58 -27.33 6.49
C GLN A 373 43.15 -28.73 6.69
N LEU A 374 42.36 -29.75 6.46
CA LEU A 374 42.78 -31.15 6.55
C LEU A 374 43.75 -31.59 5.42
N ARG A 375 43.83 -30.82 4.32
CA ARG A 375 44.74 -31.08 3.19
C ARG A 375 46.06 -30.34 3.23
N LYS A 376 46.37 -29.61 4.30
CA LYS A 376 47.70 -29.03 4.47
C LYS A 376 48.69 -30.17 4.78
N PRO A 377 49.80 -30.28 3.99
CA PRO A 377 50.84 -31.28 4.21
C PRO A 377 51.60 -31.05 5.51
#